data_7940efed7ff36d70a94b9421bb2e48a6
#
_entry.id   7940efed7ff36d70a94b9421bb2e48a6
#
_cell.length_a   1.000
_cell.length_b   1.000
_cell.length_c   1.000
_cell.angle_alpha   90.00
_cell.angle_beta   90.00
_cell.angle_gamma   90.00
#
_symmetry.space_group_name_H-M   'P 1'
#
loop_
_entity.id
_entity.type
_entity.pdbx_description
1 polymer ?
#
loop_
_entity_poly.entity_id
_entity_poly.type
_entity_poly.pdbx_seq_one_letter_code
_entity_poly.pdbx_strand_id
1 'polypeptide(L)'
;ENECKEINNDLIYVSINGFGNEGPFSSSPAYDHVVQAMSGATDIQSDANQPQYIKTLLCDKITAYTVTQSISSALLKRERTGAADRIDLSMLDSAVFFLWPDGMMNHTLLDEDVQTLAPLTKSYNLYKCKDGYISIAALNDLQWFGIFKALDKPEYIEDERFNSTPARSENLVEVMSLLSKFESMTTDEALSKLRNEDVPCSATTTLEELMEHPQIEANGLFKEISSSNQGQVRALRFPAKFNNQELMNHSPAPALGEHKAEIINSLE
;
A
#
# COMPACT_ATOMS: atom_id res chain seq x y z
N GLU A 1 -25.31 -13.90 -15.42
CA GLU A 1 -25.22 -12.69 -16.22
C GLU A 1 -26.44 -12.54 -17.15
N ASN A 2 -26.72 -13.51 -18.03
CA ASN A 2 -27.79 -13.38 -19.01
C ASN A 2 -29.16 -13.15 -18.34
N GLU A 3 -29.50 -13.92 -17.32
CA GLU A 3 -30.71 -13.72 -16.52
C GLU A 3 -30.82 -12.33 -15.89
N CYS A 4 -29.68 -11.78 -15.42
CA CYS A 4 -29.65 -10.42 -14.86
C CYS A 4 -29.85 -9.36 -15.95
N LYS A 5 -29.27 -9.56 -17.14
CA LYS A 5 -29.42 -8.65 -18.28
C LYS A 5 -30.85 -8.70 -18.87
N GLU A 6 -31.53 -9.84 -18.81
CA GLU A 6 -32.96 -9.92 -19.20
C GLU A 6 -33.85 -9.05 -18.30
N ILE A 7 -33.48 -8.91 -17.02
CA ILE A 7 -34.20 -8.06 -16.05
C ILE A 7 -33.81 -6.60 -16.18
N ASN A 8 -32.50 -6.32 -16.32
CA ASN A 8 -31.95 -4.98 -16.43
C ASN A 8 -30.78 -4.94 -17.44
N ASN A 9 -31.09 -4.48 -18.65
CA ASN A 9 -30.10 -4.38 -19.74
C ASN A 9 -28.99 -3.33 -19.47
N ASP A 10 -29.25 -2.37 -18.58
CA ASP A 10 -28.30 -1.34 -18.21
C ASP A 10 -27.42 -1.72 -17.01
N LEU A 11 -27.47 -2.99 -16.62
CA LEU A 11 -26.68 -3.52 -15.51
C LEU A 11 -25.19 -3.56 -15.85
N ILE A 12 -24.36 -2.94 -15.02
CA ILE A 12 -22.92 -3.18 -15.02
C ILE A 12 -22.66 -4.48 -14.27
N TYR A 13 -22.19 -5.48 -15.00
CA TYR A 13 -21.95 -6.82 -14.46
C TYR A 13 -20.46 -7.01 -14.17
N VAL A 14 -20.10 -7.33 -12.92
CA VAL A 14 -18.71 -7.56 -12.52
C VAL A 14 -18.53 -9.02 -12.09
N SER A 15 -17.57 -9.68 -12.71
CA SER A 15 -17.13 -11.04 -12.36
C SER A 15 -15.71 -10.98 -11.80
N ILE A 16 -15.54 -11.46 -10.57
CA ILE A 16 -14.24 -11.50 -9.89
C ILE A 16 -13.89 -12.95 -9.56
N ASN A 17 -12.67 -13.36 -9.89
CA ASN A 17 -12.17 -14.70 -9.56
C ASN A 17 -10.69 -14.64 -9.11
N GLY A 18 -10.12 -15.79 -8.78
CA GLY A 18 -8.74 -15.87 -8.29
C GLY A 18 -7.67 -15.65 -9.37
N PHE A 19 -7.83 -16.31 -10.54
CA PHE A 19 -6.74 -16.49 -11.50
C PHE A 19 -7.09 -16.12 -12.94
N GLY A 20 -8.31 -15.64 -13.21
CA GLY A 20 -8.80 -15.38 -14.55
C GLY A 20 -9.75 -16.50 -15.04
N ASN A 21 -10.42 -16.21 -16.17
CA ASN A 21 -11.42 -17.11 -16.73
C ASN A 21 -10.80 -18.21 -17.61
N GLU A 22 -9.53 -18.09 -17.95
CA GLU A 22 -8.81 -19.00 -18.85
C GLU A 22 -7.51 -19.49 -18.19
N GLY A 23 -6.88 -20.49 -18.81
CA GLY A 23 -5.61 -21.02 -18.37
C GLY A 23 -5.72 -22.14 -17.32
N PRO A 24 -4.57 -22.67 -16.87
CA PRO A 24 -4.52 -23.91 -16.07
C PRO A 24 -5.09 -23.76 -14.66
N PHE A 25 -5.24 -22.55 -14.16
CA PHE A 25 -5.74 -22.28 -12.80
C PHE A 25 -7.15 -21.67 -12.76
N SER A 26 -7.85 -21.57 -13.90
CA SER A 26 -9.16 -20.91 -13.99
C SER A 26 -10.23 -21.48 -13.06
N SER A 27 -10.15 -22.78 -12.74
CA SER A 27 -11.06 -23.48 -11.81
C SER A 27 -10.45 -23.72 -10.42
N SER A 28 -9.24 -23.22 -10.16
CA SER A 28 -8.57 -23.46 -8.88
C SER A 28 -9.12 -22.56 -7.78
N PRO A 29 -9.25 -23.07 -6.54
CA PRO A 29 -9.63 -22.23 -5.41
C PRO A 29 -8.52 -21.22 -5.08
N ALA A 30 -8.91 -20.01 -4.70
CA ALA A 30 -8.02 -18.92 -4.39
C ALA A 30 -8.40 -18.26 -3.07
N TYR A 31 -7.36 -17.87 -2.33
CA TYR A 31 -7.41 -16.95 -1.20
C TYR A 31 -6.22 -16.01 -1.30
N ASP A 32 -6.24 -14.91 -0.58
CA ASP A 32 -5.23 -13.85 -0.60
C ASP A 32 -3.79 -14.39 -0.61
N HIS A 33 -3.42 -15.18 0.40
CA HIS A 33 -2.05 -15.69 0.55
C HIS A 33 -1.64 -16.65 -0.58
N VAL A 34 -2.57 -17.35 -1.21
CA VAL A 34 -2.27 -18.17 -2.39
C VAL A 34 -1.92 -17.28 -3.58
N VAL A 35 -2.66 -16.19 -3.76
CA VAL A 35 -2.39 -15.19 -4.80
C VAL A 35 -1.10 -14.42 -4.50
N GLN A 36 -0.81 -14.06 -3.24
CA GLN A 36 0.48 -13.47 -2.88
C GLN A 36 1.67 -14.35 -3.31
N ALA A 37 1.57 -15.66 -3.07
CA ALA A 37 2.62 -16.59 -3.45
C ALA A 37 2.83 -16.68 -4.97
N MET A 38 1.77 -16.55 -5.77
CA MET A 38 1.82 -16.67 -7.24
C MET A 38 2.17 -15.34 -7.93
N SER A 39 1.82 -14.20 -7.34
CA SER A 39 1.97 -12.87 -7.97
C SER A 39 3.38 -12.28 -7.90
N GLY A 40 4.31 -12.93 -7.18
CA GLY A 40 5.64 -12.38 -6.88
C GLY A 40 5.71 -11.53 -5.61
N ALA A 41 4.58 -11.26 -4.92
CA ALA A 41 4.57 -10.47 -3.68
C ALA A 41 5.48 -11.06 -2.60
N THR A 42 5.53 -12.38 -2.49
CA THR A 42 6.40 -13.07 -1.50
C THR A 42 7.89 -12.97 -1.84
N ASP A 43 8.24 -12.84 -3.12
CA ASP A 43 9.63 -12.66 -3.55
C ASP A 43 10.09 -11.22 -3.28
N ILE A 44 9.27 -10.22 -3.62
CA ILE A 44 9.51 -8.80 -3.30
C ILE A 44 9.74 -8.60 -1.81
N GLN A 45 8.98 -9.30 -0.96
CA GLN A 45 9.08 -9.24 0.52
C GLN A 45 10.16 -10.18 1.08
N SER A 46 10.93 -10.87 0.23
CA SER A 46 11.91 -11.87 0.69
C SER A 46 12.98 -11.28 1.61
N ASP A 47 13.32 -12.05 2.64
CA ASP A 47 14.44 -11.78 3.53
C ASP A 47 15.46 -12.92 3.44
N ALA A 48 16.75 -12.60 3.33
CA ALA A 48 17.84 -13.56 3.19
C ALA A 48 17.56 -14.67 2.14
N ASN A 49 16.93 -14.32 1.02
CA ASN A 49 16.47 -15.22 -0.05
C ASN A 49 15.37 -16.22 0.38
N GLN A 50 14.67 -15.94 1.47
CA GLN A 50 13.48 -16.69 1.87
C GLN A 50 12.22 -15.89 1.55
N PRO A 51 11.27 -16.44 0.77
CA PRO A 51 10.01 -15.78 0.49
C PRO A 51 9.26 -15.46 1.78
N GLN A 52 8.69 -14.26 1.88
CA GLN A 52 7.92 -13.80 3.03
C GLN A 52 6.55 -13.28 2.60
N TYR A 53 5.51 -13.57 3.37
CA TYR A 53 4.21 -12.95 3.16
C TYR A 53 4.19 -11.52 3.67
N ILE A 54 3.49 -10.66 2.95
CA ILE A 54 2.97 -9.41 3.52
C ILE A 54 1.79 -9.82 4.41
N LYS A 55 1.96 -9.70 5.73
CA LYS A 55 1.01 -10.24 6.73
C LYS A 55 -0.27 -9.40 6.84
N THR A 56 -0.95 -9.24 5.70
CA THR A 56 -2.28 -8.63 5.58
C THR A 56 -2.97 -9.22 4.35
N LEU A 57 -4.28 -9.04 4.22
CA LEU A 57 -5.05 -9.39 3.02
C LEU A 57 -4.74 -8.38 1.91
N LEU A 58 -3.55 -8.48 1.32
CA LEU A 58 -3.03 -7.53 0.33
C LEU A 58 -3.78 -7.64 -1.00
N CYS A 59 -3.84 -8.85 -1.56
CA CYS A 59 -4.42 -9.09 -2.89
C CYS A 59 -5.93 -8.86 -2.88
N ASP A 60 -6.64 -9.23 -1.81
CA ASP A 60 -8.06 -8.93 -1.62
C ASP A 60 -8.32 -7.42 -1.67
N LYS A 61 -7.51 -6.63 -0.93
CA LYS A 61 -7.65 -5.17 -0.88
C LYS A 61 -7.32 -4.49 -2.20
N ILE A 62 -6.25 -4.93 -2.86
CA ILE A 62 -5.87 -4.43 -4.19
C ILE A 62 -6.99 -4.69 -5.19
N THR A 63 -7.55 -5.91 -5.18
CA THR A 63 -8.69 -6.29 -6.03
C THR A 63 -9.91 -5.43 -5.74
N ALA A 64 -10.21 -5.16 -4.47
CA ALA A 64 -11.31 -4.29 -4.06
C ALA A 64 -11.14 -2.84 -4.57
N TYR A 65 -9.95 -2.29 -4.50
CA TYR A 65 -9.67 -0.96 -5.07
C TYR A 65 -9.75 -0.95 -6.60
N THR A 66 -9.21 -1.97 -7.26
CA THR A 66 -9.24 -2.10 -8.73
C THR A 66 -10.67 -2.23 -9.23
N VAL A 67 -11.50 -3.04 -8.58
CA VAL A 67 -12.91 -3.20 -8.97
C VAL A 67 -13.70 -1.92 -8.72
N THR A 68 -13.46 -1.22 -7.64
CA THR A 68 -14.12 0.07 -7.34
C THR A 68 -13.80 1.11 -8.41
N GLN A 69 -12.53 1.21 -8.82
CA GLN A 69 -12.11 2.07 -9.92
C GLN A 69 -12.78 1.69 -11.25
N SER A 70 -12.84 0.40 -11.55
CA SER A 70 -13.47 -0.13 -12.77
C SER A 70 -14.97 0.15 -12.81
N ILE A 71 -15.68 -0.07 -11.68
CA ILE A 71 -17.11 0.24 -11.56
C ILE A 71 -17.35 1.75 -11.74
N SER A 72 -16.56 2.60 -11.10
CA SER A 72 -16.69 4.06 -11.21
C SER A 72 -16.51 4.51 -12.67
N SER A 73 -15.55 3.94 -13.38
CA SER A 73 -15.30 4.22 -14.80
C SER A 73 -16.45 3.74 -15.69
N ALA A 74 -17.00 2.54 -15.41
CA ALA A 74 -18.12 1.98 -16.15
C ALA A 74 -19.42 2.78 -15.91
N LEU A 75 -19.65 3.26 -14.69
CA LEU A 75 -20.77 4.15 -14.36
C LEU A 75 -20.67 5.46 -15.13
N LEU A 76 -19.50 6.08 -15.18
CA LEU A 76 -19.27 7.30 -15.93
C LEU A 76 -19.45 7.09 -17.46
N LYS A 77 -18.97 5.94 -17.97
CA LYS A 77 -19.18 5.56 -19.38
C LYS A 77 -20.67 5.38 -19.66
N ARG A 78 -21.39 4.62 -18.85
CA ARG A 78 -22.83 4.42 -18.98
C ARG A 78 -23.61 5.73 -18.96
N GLU A 79 -23.28 6.64 -18.05
CA GLU A 79 -23.91 7.97 -18.00
C GLU A 79 -23.70 8.77 -19.29
N ARG A 80 -22.53 8.67 -19.91
CA ARG A 80 -22.19 9.42 -21.13
C ARG A 80 -22.69 8.78 -22.42
N THR A 81 -22.79 7.47 -22.47
CA THR A 81 -23.01 6.70 -23.72
C THR A 81 -24.29 5.86 -23.72
N GLY A 82 -24.92 5.67 -22.57
CA GLY A 82 -26.03 4.74 -22.36
C GLY A 82 -25.63 3.27 -22.41
N ALA A 83 -24.33 2.92 -22.51
CA ALA A 83 -23.87 1.55 -22.64
C ALA A 83 -23.32 1.02 -21.33
N ALA A 84 -23.88 -0.09 -20.85
CA ALA A 84 -23.36 -0.82 -19.68
C ALA A 84 -22.25 -1.79 -20.10
N ASP A 85 -21.30 -2.00 -19.19
CA ASP A 85 -20.16 -2.89 -19.40
C ASP A 85 -20.30 -4.21 -18.60
N ARG A 86 -19.68 -5.26 -19.14
CA ARG A 86 -19.23 -6.41 -18.38
C ARG A 86 -17.76 -6.16 -17.99
N ILE A 87 -17.43 -6.41 -16.74
CA ILE A 87 -16.08 -6.29 -16.18
C ILE A 87 -15.68 -7.66 -15.67
N ASP A 88 -14.61 -8.22 -16.20
CA ASP A 88 -13.96 -9.42 -15.69
C ASP A 88 -12.64 -9.03 -15.04
N LEU A 89 -12.39 -9.48 -13.82
CA LEU A 89 -11.23 -9.14 -13.03
C LEU A 89 -10.73 -10.37 -12.27
N SER A 90 -9.41 -10.59 -12.26
CA SER A 90 -8.81 -11.58 -11.38
C SER A 90 -7.99 -10.95 -10.25
N MET A 91 -7.91 -11.64 -9.13
CA MET A 91 -7.04 -11.24 -8.02
C MET A 91 -5.57 -11.28 -8.45
N LEU A 92 -5.18 -12.30 -9.24
CA LEU A 92 -3.80 -12.41 -9.73
C LEU A 92 -3.41 -11.24 -10.63
N ASP A 93 -4.23 -10.90 -11.62
CA ASP A 93 -3.94 -9.78 -12.53
C ASP A 93 -3.88 -8.46 -11.77
N SER A 94 -4.80 -8.25 -10.83
CA SER A 94 -4.80 -7.06 -9.98
C SER A 94 -3.53 -6.95 -9.14
N ALA A 95 -3.07 -8.06 -8.56
CA ALA A 95 -1.84 -8.08 -7.76
C ALA A 95 -0.59 -7.84 -8.62
N VAL A 96 -0.48 -8.50 -9.79
CA VAL A 96 0.63 -8.30 -10.71
C VAL A 96 0.65 -6.87 -11.24
N PHE A 97 -0.49 -6.32 -11.63
CA PHE A 97 -0.60 -4.93 -12.09
C PHE A 97 -0.14 -3.92 -11.02
N PHE A 98 -0.50 -4.17 -9.76
CA PHE A 98 -0.09 -3.31 -8.63
C PHE A 98 1.42 -3.37 -8.37
N LEU A 99 2.02 -4.57 -8.44
CA LEU A 99 3.42 -4.79 -8.13
C LEU A 99 4.37 -4.40 -9.29
N TRP A 100 3.84 -4.26 -10.53
CA TRP A 100 4.64 -4.09 -11.73
C TRP A 100 5.56 -2.86 -11.71
N PRO A 101 5.09 -1.66 -11.32
CA PRO A 101 5.90 -0.44 -11.50
C PRO A 101 7.22 -0.43 -10.75
N ASP A 102 7.29 -1.03 -9.57
CA ASP A 102 8.45 -1.01 -8.69
C ASP A 102 9.04 -2.41 -8.41
N GLY A 103 8.22 -3.45 -8.43
CA GLY A 103 8.68 -4.83 -8.25
C GLY A 103 9.32 -5.43 -9.50
N MET A 104 8.85 -5.04 -10.68
CA MET A 104 9.21 -5.66 -11.97
C MET A 104 10.00 -4.73 -12.90
N MET A 105 10.64 -3.70 -12.38
CA MET A 105 11.35 -2.68 -13.17
C MET A 105 12.37 -3.25 -14.15
N ASN A 106 13.10 -4.30 -13.78
CA ASN A 106 14.10 -4.94 -14.62
C ASN A 106 13.51 -5.91 -15.66
N HIS A 107 12.20 -6.09 -15.69
CA HIS A 107 11.48 -6.95 -16.63
C HIS A 107 10.61 -6.15 -17.61
N THR A 108 10.63 -4.82 -17.50
CA THR A 108 9.77 -3.92 -18.31
C THR A 108 10.40 -3.64 -19.68
N LEU A 109 11.71 -3.45 -19.73
CA LEU A 109 12.44 -3.22 -20.97
C LEU A 109 13.00 -4.55 -21.47
N LEU A 110 12.82 -4.86 -22.76
CA LEU A 110 13.09 -6.17 -23.33
C LEU A 110 14.34 -6.23 -24.22
N ASP A 111 14.95 -5.08 -24.50
CA ASP A 111 16.15 -5.04 -25.36
C ASP A 111 17.36 -5.60 -24.61
N GLU A 112 18.25 -6.32 -25.36
CA GLU A 112 19.38 -7.06 -24.78
C GLU A 112 20.46 -6.16 -24.15
N ASP A 113 20.54 -4.90 -24.56
CA ASP A 113 21.54 -3.93 -24.11
C ASP A 113 21.06 -3.07 -22.92
N VAL A 114 19.89 -3.38 -22.35
CA VAL A 114 19.35 -2.68 -21.19
C VAL A 114 20.15 -3.00 -19.93
N GLN A 115 20.63 -1.97 -19.27
CA GLN A 115 21.33 -2.12 -18.00
C GLN A 115 20.35 -2.50 -16.87
N THR A 116 20.62 -3.63 -16.23
CA THR A 116 19.90 -4.03 -15.01
C THR A 116 20.33 -3.17 -13.82
N LEU A 117 19.38 -2.57 -13.15
CA LEU A 117 19.59 -1.76 -11.93
C LEU A 117 19.25 -2.56 -10.68
N ALA A 118 19.76 -2.12 -9.53
CA ALA A 118 19.34 -2.67 -8.25
C ALA A 118 17.84 -2.43 -8.05
N PRO A 119 17.05 -3.46 -7.69
CA PRO A 119 15.61 -3.28 -7.47
C PRO A 119 15.35 -2.23 -6.40
N LEU A 120 14.29 -1.43 -6.57
CA LEU A 120 13.86 -0.41 -5.61
C LEU A 120 13.65 -1.01 -4.20
N THR A 121 13.19 -2.25 -4.13
CA THR A 121 12.97 -3.00 -2.88
C THR A 121 14.22 -3.11 -2.00
N LYS A 122 15.42 -3.05 -2.57
CA LYS A 122 16.69 -3.06 -1.80
C LYS A 122 16.94 -1.75 -1.04
N SER A 123 16.21 -0.69 -1.34
CA SER A 123 16.31 0.60 -0.63
C SER A 123 15.40 0.70 0.61
N TYR A 124 14.52 -0.27 0.82
CA TYR A 124 13.60 -0.28 1.97
C TYR A 124 14.30 -0.86 3.20
N ASN A 125 14.91 0.01 3.98
CA ASN A 125 15.64 -0.36 5.19
C ASN A 125 15.09 0.39 6.41
N LEU A 126 15.05 -0.30 7.54
CA LEU A 126 14.85 0.30 8.85
C LEU A 126 16.19 0.42 9.56
N TYR A 127 16.46 1.58 10.12
CA TYR A 127 17.69 1.86 10.85
C TYR A 127 17.41 1.80 12.35
N LYS A 128 18.22 1.01 13.04
CA LYS A 128 18.11 0.83 14.49
C LYS A 128 18.56 2.10 15.22
N CYS A 129 17.82 2.45 16.26
CA CYS A 129 18.19 3.43 17.28
C CYS A 129 18.29 2.75 18.66
N LYS A 130 18.63 3.47 19.72
CA LYS A 130 18.71 2.94 21.09
C LYS A 130 17.39 2.35 21.57
N ASP A 131 16.28 2.95 21.21
CA ASP A 131 14.93 2.73 21.75
C ASP A 131 13.90 2.32 20.68
N GLY A 132 14.32 2.09 19.43
CA GLY A 132 13.41 1.69 18.36
C GLY A 132 14.08 1.67 17.00
N TYR A 133 13.28 1.93 15.97
CA TYR A 133 13.72 1.97 14.59
C TYR A 133 13.18 3.21 13.88
N ILE A 134 13.96 3.72 12.93
CA ILE A 134 13.54 4.81 12.04
C ILE A 134 13.58 4.35 10.58
N SER A 135 12.70 4.93 9.77
CA SER A 135 12.74 4.88 8.32
C SER A 135 13.25 6.21 7.80
N ILE A 136 14.14 6.17 6.81
CA ILE A 136 14.71 7.34 6.15
C ILE A 136 14.53 7.14 4.65
N ALA A 137 14.05 8.17 3.94
CA ALA A 137 13.98 8.16 2.48
C ALA A 137 14.82 9.31 1.91
N ALA A 138 15.94 8.98 1.28
CA ALA A 138 16.81 9.95 0.61
C ALA A 138 16.89 9.63 -0.89
N LEU A 139 16.16 10.39 -1.70
CA LEU A 139 16.01 10.17 -3.14
C LEU A 139 16.90 11.10 -4.00
N ASN A 140 17.57 12.07 -3.37
CA ASN A 140 18.45 13.02 -4.04
C ASN A 140 19.65 13.40 -3.18
N ASP A 141 20.64 14.04 -3.79
CA ASP A 141 21.89 14.38 -3.13
C ASP A 141 21.69 15.34 -1.96
N LEU A 142 20.76 16.30 -2.03
CA LEU A 142 20.48 17.24 -0.94
C LEU A 142 20.00 16.51 0.32
N GLN A 143 19.15 15.51 0.18
CA GLN A 143 18.68 14.70 1.31
C GLN A 143 19.82 13.85 1.90
N TRP A 144 20.71 13.33 1.08
CA TRP A 144 21.93 12.64 1.56
C TRP A 144 22.86 13.59 2.31
N PHE A 145 23.03 14.83 1.83
CA PHE A 145 23.80 15.85 2.54
C PHE A 145 23.17 16.18 3.89
N GLY A 146 21.85 16.22 3.96
CA GLY A 146 21.11 16.33 5.21
C GLY A 146 21.39 15.17 6.17
N ILE A 147 21.43 13.94 5.69
CA ILE A 147 21.80 12.77 6.50
C ILE A 147 23.22 12.91 7.05
N PHE A 148 24.20 13.32 6.23
CA PHE A 148 25.58 13.51 6.70
C PHE A 148 25.68 14.56 7.79
N LYS A 149 24.95 15.67 7.67
CA LYS A 149 24.89 16.69 8.73
C LYS A 149 24.21 16.17 10.00
N ALA A 150 23.09 15.44 9.85
CA ALA A 150 22.39 14.81 10.98
C ALA A 150 23.26 13.82 11.75
N LEU A 151 24.22 13.19 11.07
CA LEU A 151 25.21 12.28 11.65
C LEU A 151 26.45 13.00 12.18
N ASP A 152 26.47 14.34 12.19
CA ASP A 152 27.62 15.17 12.54
C ASP A 152 28.86 14.86 11.65
N LYS A 153 28.62 14.66 10.35
CA LYS A 153 29.61 14.30 9.33
C LYS A 153 29.51 15.17 8.06
N PRO A 154 29.47 16.51 8.17
CA PRO A 154 29.32 17.37 7.00
C PRO A 154 30.48 17.26 6.01
N GLU A 155 31.66 16.76 6.44
CA GLU A 155 32.83 16.52 5.57
C GLU A 155 32.54 15.52 4.45
N TYR A 156 31.51 14.65 4.58
CA TYR A 156 31.15 13.68 3.55
C TYR A 156 30.40 14.28 2.37
N ILE A 157 29.96 15.53 2.49
CA ILE A 157 29.36 16.26 1.37
C ILE A 157 30.36 16.48 0.22
N GLU A 158 31.62 16.75 0.60
CA GLU A 158 32.73 16.97 -0.37
C GLU A 158 33.53 15.70 -0.67
N ASP A 159 33.24 14.58 0.00
CA ASP A 159 33.97 13.33 -0.21
C ASP A 159 33.52 12.69 -1.53
N GLU A 160 34.47 12.45 -2.44
CA GLU A 160 34.21 11.88 -3.76
C GLU A 160 33.51 10.52 -3.72
N ARG A 161 33.59 9.79 -2.59
CA ARG A 161 32.89 8.51 -2.40
C ARG A 161 31.41 8.66 -2.12
N PHE A 162 30.94 9.86 -1.67
CA PHE A 162 29.59 10.06 -1.13
C PHE A 162 28.83 11.25 -1.72
N ASN A 163 29.52 12.11 -2.47
CA ASN A 163 28.97 13.39 -2.94
C ASN A 163 27.93 13.27 -4.08
N SER A 164 27.72 12.08 -4.62
CA SER A 164 26.76 11.84 -5.71
C SER A 164 26.10 10.46 -5.59
N THR A 165 24.96 10.28 -6.23
CA THR A 165 24.25 9.00 -6.23
C THR A 165 25.09 7.85 -6.82
N PRO A 166 25.79 8.00 -7.97
CA PRO A 166 26.67 6.95 -8.47
C PRO A 166 27.77 6.58 -7.47
N ALA A 167 28.45 7.60 -6.90
CA ALA A 167 29.53 7.38 -5.94
C ALA A 167 29.04 6.61 -4.70
N ARG A 168 27.87 6.96 -4.15
CA ARG A 168 27.27 6.22 -3.03
C ARG A 168 26.91 4.79 -3.38
N SER A 169 26.46 4.53 -4.60
CA SER A 169 26.15 3.18 -5.06
C SER A 169 27.41 2.30 -5.15
N GLU A 170 28.52 2.87 -5.57
CA GLU A 170 29.83 2.17 -5.64
C GLU A 170 30.40 1.91 -4.24
N ASN A 171 30.11 2.79 -3.27
CA ASN A 171 30.61 2.72 -1.88
C ASN A 171 29.50 2.35 -0.87
N LEU A 172 28.55 1.50 -1.27
CA LEU A 172 27.35 1.17 -0.49
C LEU A 172 27.68 0.63 0.91
N VAL A 173 28.73 -0.17 1.06
CA VAL A 173 29.13 -0.76 2.35
C VAL A 173 29.51 0.33 3.34
N GLU A 174 30.28 1.32 2.90
CA GLU A 174 30.69 2.47 3.71
C GLU A 174 29.49 3.34 4.07
N VAL A 175 28.59 3.59 3.12
CA VAL A 175 27.34 4.31 3.34
C VAL A 175 26.48 3.61 4.42
N MET A 176 26.31 2.30 4.32
CA MET A 176 25.54 1.52 5.31
C MET A 176 26.22 1.54 6.69
N SER A 177 27.55 1.48 6.73
CA SER A 177 28.32 1.64 7.98
C SER A 177 28.14 3.02 8.62
N LEU A 178 27.98 4.08 7.82
CA LEU A 178 27.67 5.41 8.33
C LEU A 178 26.30 5.46 8.99
N LEU A 179 25.29 4.89 8.35
CA LEU A 179 23.91 4.89 8.85
C LEU A 179 23.77 4.10 10.15
N SER A 180 24.64 3.13 10.42
CA SER A 180 24.67 2.43 11.71
C SER A 180 24.94 3.34 12.92
N LYS A 181 25.44 4.57 12.73
CA LYS A 181 25.60 5.55 13.82
C LYS A 181 24.30 5.97 14.46
N PHE A 182 23.17 5.82 13.79
CA PHE A 182 21.86 6.04 14.40
C PHE A 182 21.62 5.13 15.61
N GLU A 183 22.29 3.98 15.71
CA GLU A 183 22.23 3.09 16.89
C GLU A 183 22.71 3.77 18.19
N SER A 184 23.51 4.83 18.07
CA SER A 184 23.99 5.61 19.22
C SER A 184 23.04 6.73 19.66
N MET A 185 21.94 6.97 18.94
CA MET A 185 20.95 8.02 19.18
C MET A 185 19.62 7.40 19.64
N THR A 186 18.81 8.18 20.36
CA THR A 186 17.39 7.84 20.51
C THR A 186 16.64 8.13 19.22
N THR A 187 15.44 7.55 19.04
CA THR A 187 14.59 7.83 17.88
C THR A 187 14.28 9.33 17.75
N ASP A 188 13.96 9.98 18.88
CA ASP A 188 13.66 11.42 18.90
C ASP A 188 14.86 12.29 18.52
N GLU A 189 16.07 11.96 19.01
CA GLU A 189 17.31 12.65 18.63
C GLU A 189 17.57 12.51 17.13
N ALA A 190 17.47 11.31 16.59
CA ALA A 190 17.71 11.03 15.18
C ALA A 190 16.68 11.75 14.28
N LEU A 191 15.39 11.67 14.63
CA LEU A 191 14.33 12.33 13.87
C LEU A 191 14.44 13.85 13.92
N SER A 192 14.78 14.42 15.08
CA SER A 192 14.98 15.86 15.22
C SER A 192 16.11 16.36 14.31
N LYS A 193 17.26 15.69 14.32
CA LYS A 193 18.40 16.03 13.45
C LYS A 193 18.07 15.89 11.98
N LEU A 194 17.41 14.82 11.57
CA LEU A 194 17.02 14.57 10.17
C LEU A 194 16.00 15.60 9.66
N ARG A 195 14.98 15.91 10.47
CA ARG A 195 13.95 16.90 10.11
C ARG A 195 14.48 18.31 10.00
N ASN A 196 15.46 18.68 10.82
CA ASN A 196 16.13 19.99 10.74
C ASN A 196 16.90 20.18 9.43
N GLU A 197 17.24 19.08 8.74
CA GLU A 197 17.92 19.07 7.43
C GLU A 197 16.95 18.66 6.29
N ASP A 198 15.64 18.77 6.48
CA ASP A 198 14.61 18.45 5.50
C ASP A 198 14.69 17.02 4.94
N VAL A 199 15.19 16.06 5.72
CA VAL A 199 15.25 14.65 5.33
C VAL A 199 13.94 13.95 5.70
N PRO A 200 13.21 13.33 4.73
CA PRO A 200 12.02 12.57 5.03
C PRO A 200 12.33 11.37 5.93
N CYS A 201 11.74 11.36 7.11
CA CYS A 201 11.96 10.32 8.12
C CYS A 201 10.78 10.14 9.05
N SER A 202 10.66 8.94 9.63
CA SER A 202 9.67 8.62 10.65
C SER A 202 10.20 7.52 11.58
N ALA A 203 9.74 7.48 12.84
CA ALA A 203 9.86 6.29 13.66
C ALA A 203 8.91 5.20 13.15
N THR A 204 9.24 3.94 13.46
CA THR A 204 8.27 2.84 13.33
C THR A 204 7.23 2.97 14.44
N THR A 205 5.98 2.70 14.10
CA THR A 205 4.84 2.78 15.03
C THR A 205 4.23 1.39 15.18
N THR A 206 4.02 0.93 16.40
CA THR A 206 3.27 -0.30 16.66
C THR A 206 1.77 -0.10 16.43
N LEU A 207 1.00 -1.19 16.35
CA LEU A 207 -0.46 -1.09 16.19
C LEU A 207 -1.12 -0.43 17.42
N GLU A 208 -0.58 -0.64 18.60
CA GLU A 208 -1.02 -0.03 19.85
C GLU A 208 -0.76 1.49 19.84
N GLU A 209 0.46 1.90 19.52
CA GLU A 209 0.85 3.31 19.43
C GLU A 209 0.09 4.06 18.33
N LEU A 210 -0.31 3.36 17.25
CA LEU A 210 -1.09 3.95 16.18
C LEU A 210 -2.42 4.53 16.68
N MET A 211 -3.02 3.93 17.70
CA MET A 211 -4.31 4.38 18.26
C MET A 211 -4.23 5.76 18.91
N GLU A 212 -3.07 6.14 19.41
CA GLU A 212 -2.80 7.40 20.10
C GLU A 212 -1.85 8.33 19.31
N HIS A 213 -1.58 7.97 18.05
CA HIS A 213 -0.62 8.72 17.23
C HIS A 213 -1.15 10.12 16.91
N PRO A 214 -0.43 11.22 17.27
CA PRO A 214 -0.94 12.59 17.17
C PRO A 214 -1.40 12.98 15.75
N GLN A 215 -0.70 12.50 14.70
CA GLN A 215 -1.09 12.79 13.33
C GLN A 215 -2.37 12.05 12.93
N ILE A 216 -2.58 10.84 13.41
CA ILE A 216 -3.81 10.07 13.15
C ILE A 216 -5.00 10.73 13.85
N GLU A 217 -4.80 11.17 15.10
CA GLU A 217 -5.80 11.95 15.85
C GLU A 217 -6.14 13.25 15.12
N ALA A 218 -5.13 14.05 14.74
CA ALA A 218 -5.33 15.29 13.99
C ALA A 218 -6.05 15.09 12.65
N ASN A 219 -5.81 13.97 11.97
CA ASN A 219 -6.53 13.60 10.75
C ASN A 219 -7.98 13.21 11.00
N GLY A 220 -8.36 12.90 12.25
CA GLY A 220 -9.70 12.49 12.62
C GLY A 220 -10.16 11.20 11.95
N LEU A 221 -9.23 10.25 11.77
CA LEU A 221 -9.49 9.02 11.03
C LEU A 221 -10.41 8.06 11.80
N PHE A 222 -10.23 7.96 13.13
CA PHE A 222 -11.02 7.11 13.98
C PHE A 222 -12.34 7.78 14.39
N LYS A 223 -13.41 7.00 14.37
CA LYS A 223 -14.74 7.41 14.84
C LYS A 223 -15.30 6.34 15.78
N GLU A 224 -16.00 6.76 16.80
CA GLU A 224 -16.73 5.84 17.68
C GLU A 224 -18.20 5.84 17.26
N ILE A 225 -18.74 4.65 17.05
CA ILE A 225 -20.15 4.43 16.69
C ILE A 225 -20.77 3.43 17.65
N SER A 226 -22.04 3.64 17.97
CA SER A 226 -22.80 2.72 18.81
C SER A 226 -23.48 1.67 17.97
N SER A 227 -23.30 0.41 18.33
CA SER A 227 -23.98 -0.75 17.73
C SER A 227 -24.95 -1.36 18.71
N SER A 228 -26.14 -1.72 18.24
CA SER A 228 -27.17 -2.38 19.08
C SER A 228 -26.74 -3.76 19.59
N ASN A 229 -25.87 -4.44 18.85
CA ASN A 229 -25.43 -5.82 19.11
C ASN A 229 -23.96 -5.96 19.49
N GLN A 230 -23.15 -4.93 19.29
CA GLN A 230 -21.69 -4.97 19.54
C GLN A 230 -21.21 -3.93 20.57
N GLY A 231 -22.10 -3.04 21.03
CA GLY A 231 -21.74 -1.93 21.92
C GLY A 231 -21.01 -0.80 21.18
N GLN A 232 -19.99 -0.22 21.81
CA GLN A 232 -19.16 0.81 21.17
C GLN A 232 -18.16 0.18 20.23
N VAL A 233 -18.13 0.65 18.98
CA VAL A 233 -17.23 0.16 17.93
C VAL A 233 -16.39 1.31 17.42
N ARG A 234 -15.06 1.12 17.32
CA ARG A 234 -14.19 2.05 16.63
C ARG A 234 -14.24 1.76 15.14
N ALA A 235 -14.71 2.73 14.37
CA ALA A 235 -14.78 2.69 12.93
C ALA A 235 -13.77 3.65 12.29
N LEU A 236 -13.46 3.47 11.02
CA LEU A 236 -12.65 4.38 10.24
C LEU A 236 -13.55 5.16 9.28
N ARG A 237 -13.39 6.47 9.21
CA ARG A 237 -14.02 7.22 8.11
C ARG A 237 -13.33 6.90 6.79
N PHE A 238 -14.00 7.16 5.68
CA PHE A 238 -13.34 7.14 4.38
C PHE A 238 -12.19 8.17 4.35
N PRO A 239 -10.99 7.82 3.85
CA PRO A 239 -9.81 8.68 3.97
C PRO A 239 -9.94 10.00 3.18
N ALA A 240 -10.62 10.01 2.04
CA ALA A 240 -10.82 11.22 1.26
C ALA A 240 -11.91 12.13 1.87
N LYS A 241 -11.69 13.44 1.75
CA LYS A 241 -12.67 14.48 2.09
C LYS A 241 -13.08 15.20 0.80
N PHE A 242 -14.40 15.39 0.60
CA PHE A 242 -14.93 16.09 -0.56
C PHE A 242 -15.39 17.49 -0.12
N ASN A 243 -14.78 18.55 -0.64
CA ASN A 243 -15.02 19.92 -0.20
C ASN A 243 -14.89 20.10 1.32
N ASN A 244 -13.87 19.50 1.93
CA ASN A 244 -13.65 19.41 3.39
C ASN A 244 -14.74 18.65 4.16
N GLN A 245 -15.67 18.01 3.48
CA GLN A 245 -16.69 17.16 4.12
C GLN A 245 -16.19 15.71 4.21
N GLU A 246 -16.36 15.13 5.37
CA GLU A 246 -16.08 13.71 5.61
C GLU A 246 -17.25 12.87 5.08
N LEU A 247 -16.93 11.84 4.32
CA LEU A 247 -17.92 10.81 4.00
C LEU A 247 -18.03 9.86 5.20
N MET A 248 -19.14 9.96 5.90
CA MET A 248 -19.49 9.10 7.02
C MET A 248 -20.77 8.34 6.71
N ASN A 249 -20.63 7.16 6.11
CA ASN A 249 -21.73 6.21 6.02
C ASN A 249 -21.25 4.87 6.62
N HIS A 250 -20.99 4.90 7.94
CA HIS A 250 -20.69 3.67 8.66
C HIS A 250 -21.86 3.37 9.60
N SER A 251 -22.74 2.50 9.14
CA SER A 251 -23.59 1.74 10.05
C SER A 251 -22.75 0.61 10.66
N PRO A 252 -22.94 0.27 11.93
CA PRO A 252 -22.35 -0.93 12.49
C PRO A 252 -22.85 -2.17 11.72
N ALA A 253 -22.11 -3.26 11.81
CA ALA A 253 -22.53 -4.51 11.21
C ALA A 253 -23.90 -4.94 11.78
N PRO A 254 -24.88 -5.26 10.91
CA PRO A 254 -26.21 -5.66 11.38
C PRO A 254 -26.18 -7.04 12.05
N ALA A 255 -27.12 -7.29 12.94
CA ALA A 255 -27.39 -8.61 13.45
C ALA A 255 -27.93 -9.52 12.33
N LEU A 256 -27.81 -10.84 12.53
CA LEU A 256 -28.35 -11.81 11.56
C LEU A 256 -29.85 -11.61 11.37
N GLY A 257 -30.26 -11.27 10.15
CA GLY A 257 -31.66 -11.05 9.77
C GLY A 257 -32.25 -9.71 10.22
N GLU A 258 -31.46 -8.77 10.71
CA GLU A 258 -31.93 -7.45 11.22
C GLU A 258 -32.80 -6.70 10.21
N HIS A 259 -32.41 -6.69 8.93
CA HIS A 259 -33.12 -5.98 7.87
C HIS A 259 -34.16 -6.82 7.13
N LYS A 260 -34.46 -8.07 7.60
CA LYS A 260 -35.34 -8.99 6.88
C LYS A 260 -36.72 -8.42 6.63
N ALA A 261 -37.35 -7.83 7.67
CA ALA A 261 -38.70 -7.27 7.55
C ALA A 261 -38.73 -6.07 6.60
N GLU A 262 -37.74 -5.19 6.69
CA GLU A 262 -37.59 -4.03 5.81
C GLU A 262 -37.46 -4.44 4.34
N ILE A 263 -36.60 -5.41 4.05
CA ILE A 263 -36.36 -5.91 2.70
C ILE A 263 -37.65 -6.55 2.14
N ILE A 264 -38.35 -7.39 2.92
CA ILE A 264 -39.58 -8.02 2.46
C ILE A 264 -40.66 -6.98 2.16
N ASN A 265 -40.85 -6.02 3.06
CA ASN A 265 -41.85 -4.97 2.87
C ASN A 265 -41.55 -4.05 1.68
N SER A 266 -40.29 -3.91 1.28
CA SER A 266 -39.88 -3.11 0.10
C SER A 266 -40.15 -3.82 -1.24
N LEU A 267 -40.52 -5.10 -1.21
CA LEU A 267 -40.85 -5.91 -2.40
C LEU A 267 -42.35 -5.98 -2.65
N GLU A 268 -43.18 -5.56 -1.70
CA GLU A 268 -44.63 -5.43 -1.82
C GLU A 268 -45.02 -4.03 -2.37
#